data_66fc3492d03f4da21ea96e0617bd0ab6
#
_entry.id   66fc3492d03f4da21ea96e0617bd0ab6
#
_cell.length_a   1.000
_cell.length_b   1.000
_cell.length_c   1.000
_cell.angle_alpha   90.00
_cell.angle_beta   90.00
_cell.angle_gamma   90.00
#
_symmetry.space_group_name_H-M   'P 1'
#
loop_
_entity.id
_entity.type
_entity.pdbx_description
1 polymer ?
#
loop_
_entity_poly.entity_id
_entity_poly.type
_entity_poly.pdbx_seq_one_letter_code
_entity_poly.pdbx_strand_id
1 'polypeptide(L)'
;AASDVYKRQTVYDNIAFGLDVKKWKKADIRRRVDELVELVGLKGFEKRYPNQLSGGQRQRVAFARALAPNPELLLLDEPFAAIDAKVRQELRSWLREMITRVGITSIFVTHDQDEAIEVADEIIITNHGHIEQAGTPIEIYSQPKTPFVTEFMGSPTRISNITSFHGYEELGEGLPVSYTHLTL
;
A
#
# COMPACT_ATOMS: atom_id res chain seq x y z
N ALA A 1 20.77 -11.59 6.76
CA ALA A 1 20.84 -13.05 6.58
C ALA A 1 19.64 -13.62 5.80
N ALA A 2 18.39 -13.44 6.22
CA ALA A 2 17.23 -13.96 5.46
C ALA A 2 17.02 -13.25 4.10
N SER A 3 17.34 -11.96 4.01
CA SER A 3 17.25 -11.16 2.79
C SER A 3 18.23 -11.58 1.68
N ASP A 4 19.32 -12.27 2.04
CA ASP A 4 20.35 -12.68 1.06
C ASP A 4 20.06 -14.01 0.40
N VAL A 5 19.31 -14.89 1.05
CA VAL A 5 18.85 -16.17 0.45
C VAL A 5 17.87 -15.89 -0.69
N TYR A 6 16.95 -14.99 -0.50
CA TYR A 6 16.00 -14.51 -1.51
C TYR A 6 16.70 -14.02 -2.78
N LYS A 7 17.82 -13.30 -2.66
CA LYS A 7 18.59 -12.75 -3.78
C LYS A 7 19.30 -13.80 -4.64
N ARG A 8 19.48 -15.03 -4.12
CA ARG A 8 20.18 -16.13 -4.79
C ARG A 8 19.26 -17.14 -5.46
N GLN A 9 17.96 -16.93 -5.37
CA GLN A 9 16.94 -17.82 -5.94
C GLN A 9 16.33 -17.19 -7.19
N THR A 10 15.89 -18.02 -8.14
CA THR A 10 15.15 -17.56 -9.31
C THR A 10 13.76 -17.04 -8.92
N VAL A 11 13.03 -16.40 -9.86
CA VAL A 11 11.62 -16.02 -9.68
C VAL A 11 10.79 -17.26 -9.32
N TYR A 12 10.98 -18.36 -10.04
CA TYR A 12 10.30 -19.62 -9.77
C TYR A 12 10.53 -20.10 -8.36
N ASP A 13 11.78 -20.21 -7.94
CA ASP A 13 12.15 -20.72 -6.59
C ASP A 13 11.63 -19.80 -5.48
N ASN A 14 11.60 -18.49 -5.72
CA ASN A 14 11.03 -17.54 -4.78
C ASN A 14 9.54 -17.77 -4.55
N ILE A 15 8.77 -17.95 -5.63
CA ILE A 15 7.33 -18.18 -5.53
C ILE A 15 7.05 -19.57 -4.96
N ALA A 16 7.81 -20.60 -5.37
CA ALA A 16 7.68 -21.96 -4.91
C ALA A 16 8.03 -22.17 -3.43
N PHE A 17 8.85 -21.29 -2.85
CA PHE A 17 9.44 -21.49 -1.52
C PHE A 17 8.43 -21.88 -0.44
N GLY A 18 7.32 -21.13 -0.31
CA GLY A 18 6.29 -21.40 0.70
C GLY A 18 5.57 -22.72 0.47
N LEU A 19 5.45 -23.16 -0.78
CA LEU A 19 4.82 -24.43 -1.16
C LEU A 19 5.73 -25.61 -0.88
N ASP A 20 7.05 -25.46 -1.13
CA ASP A 20 8.05 -26.45 -0.78
C ASP A 20 8.12 -26.68 0.73
N VAL A 21 8.08 -25.60 1.53
CA VAL A 21 8.02 -25.68 3.00
C VAL A 21 6.76 -26.43 3.47
N LYS A 22 5.62 -26.19 2.82
CA LYS A 22 4.37 -26.92 3.04
C LYS A 22 4.33 -28.33 2.46
N LYS A 23 5.43 -28.79 1.83
CA LYS A 23 5.59 -30.12 1.25
C LYS A 23 4.54 -30.47 0.18
N TRP A 24 4.15 -29.50 -0.63
CA TRP A 24 3.27 -29.75 -1.76
C TRP A 24 3.93 -30.67 -2.79
N LYS A 25 3.12 -31.38 -3.58
CA LYS A 25 3.64 -32.19 -4.68
C LYS A 25 4.24 -31.30 -5.77
N LYS A 26 5.37 -31.71 -6.35
CA LYS A 26 6.09 -30.92 -7.38
C LYS A 26 5.20 -30.48 -8.56
N ALA A 27 4.27 -31.35 -8.98
CA ALA A 27 3.33 -31.00 -10.06
C ALA A 27 2.39 -29.86 -9.68
N ASP A 28 1.89 -29.85 -8.42
CA ASP A 28 1.00 -28.80 -7.92
C ASP A 28 1.76 -27.49 -7.71
N ILE A 29 3.01 -27.56 -7.22
CA ILE A 29 3.89 -26.38 -7.10
C ILE A 29 4.08 -25.76 -8.48
N ARG A 30 4.43 -26.54 -9.49
CA ARG A 30 4.65 -26.02 -10.84
C ARG A 30 3.41 -25.32 -11.37
N ARG A 31 2.25 -25.98 -11.31
CA ARG A 31 0.97 -25.40 -11.75
C ARG A 31 0.69 -24.09 -11.03
N ARG A 32 0.86 -24.07 -9.70
CA ARG A 32 0.59 -22.86 -8.89
C ARG A 32 1.56 -21.72 -9.21
N VAL A 33 2.83 -22.01 -9.42
CA VAL A 33 3.82 -20.99 -9.82
C VAL A 33 3.49 -20.44 -11.20
N ASP A 34 3.15 -21.30 -12.18
CA ASP A 34 2.78 -20.87 -13.53
C ASP A 34 1.54 -19.95 -13.50
N GLU A 35 0.50 -20.29 -12.70
CA GLU A 35 -0.69 -19.45 -12.46
C GLU A 35 -0.31 -18.07 -11.89
N LEU A 36 0.54 -18.04 -10.87
CA LEU A 36 0.93 -16.81 -10.19
C LEU A 36 1.84 -15.94 -11.06
N VAL A 37 2.76 -16.51 -11.78
CA VAL A 37 3.63 -15.79 -12.73
C VAL A 37 2.79 -15.10 -13.82
N GLU A 38 1.77 -15.77 -14.31
CA GLU A 38 0.82 -15.19 -15.28
C GLU A 38 -0.03 -14.11 -14.63
N LEU A 39 -0.55 -14.34 -13.41
CA LEU A 39 -1.35 -13.38 -12.65
C LEU A 39 -0.60 -12.05 -12.44
N VAL A 40 0.68 -12.11 -12.07
CA VAL A 40 1.47 -10.89 -11.79
C VAL A 40 2.16 -10.30 -13.04
N GLY A 41 1.92 -10.88 -14.23
CA GLY A 41 2.46 -10.39 -15.50
C GLY A 41 3.97 -10.60 -15.65
N LEU A 42 4.50 -11.71 -15.13
CA LEU A 42 5.94 -12.06 -15.20
C LEU A 42 6.21 -13.32 -16.00
N LYS A 43 5.33 -13.69 -16.93
CA LYS A 43 5.50 -14.84 -17.82
C LYS A 43 6.81 -14.70 -18.63
N GLY A 44 7.63 -15.74 -18.60
CA GLY A 44 8.95 -15.77 -19.24
C GLY A 44 10.09 -15.25 -18.35
N PHE A 45 9.80 -14.87 -17.10
CA PHE A 45 10.80 -14.41 -16.13
C PHE A 45 11.15 -15.46 -15.08
N GLU A 46 10.58 -16.65 -15.15
CA GLU A 46 10.65 -17.70 -14.13
C GLU A 46 12.09 -18.07 -13.75
N LYS A 47 12.99 -18.06 -14.75
CA LYS A 47 14.41 -18.40 -14.58
C LYS A 47 15.32 -17.22 -14.24
N ARG A 48 14.76 -15.99 -14.19
CA ARG A 48 15.55 -14.80 -13.84
C ARG A 48 15.80 -14.71 -12.35
N TYR A 49 16.89 -14.05 -12.01
CA TYR A 49 17.26 -13.72 -10.64
C TYR A 49 16.78 -12.30 -10.28
N PRO A 50 16.59 -11.96 -8.99
CA PRO A 50 16.13 -10.64 -8.56
C PRO A 50 16.97 -9.46 -9.06
N ASN A 51 18.26 -9.64 -9.23
CA ASN A 51 19.16 -8.62 -9.80
C ASN A 51 18.94 -8.32 -11.29
N GLN A 52 18.19 -9.19 -11.98
CA GLN A 52 17.82 -9.04 -13.39
C GLN A 52 16.41 -8.43 -13.57
N LEU A 53 15.80 -7.97 -12.48
CA LEU A 53 14.45 -7.45 -12.43
C LEU A 53 14.45 -5.96 -12.07
N SER A 54 13.48 -5.20 -12.60
CA SER A 54 13.20 -3.85 -12.11
C SER A 54 12.67 -3.87 -10.67
N GLY A 55 12.63 -2.70 -10.00
CA GLY A 55 12.04 -2.57 -8.67
C GLY A 55 10.61 -3.07 -8.60
N GLY A 56 9.76 -2.63 -9.52
CA GLY A 56 8.37 -3.07 -9.61
C GLY A 56 8.22 -4.56 -9.91
N GLN A 57 9.07 -5.13 -10.78
CA GLN A 57 9.05 -6.58 -11.03
C GLN A 57 9.43 -7.38 -9.78
N ARG A 58 10.39 -6.91 -8.97
CA ARG A 58 10.73 -7.56 -7.70
C ARG A 58 9.55 -7.55 -6.72
N GLN A 59 8.81 -6.44 -6.64
CA GLN A 59 7.61 -6.36 -5.79
C GLN A 59 6.51 -7.31 -6.26
N ARG A 60 6.29 -7.43 -7.56
CA ARG A 60 5.34 -8.41 -8.13
C ARG A 60 5.74 -9.85 -7.80
N VAL A 61 7.04 -10.19 -7.79
CA VAL A 61 7.52 -11.49 -7.32
C VAL A 61 7.25 -11.69 -5.83
N ALA A 62 7.50 -10.67 -4.99
CA ALA A 62 7.23 -10.74 -3.56
C ALA A 62 5.73 -10.95 -3.28
N PHE A 63 4.85 -10.26 -4.03
CA PHE A 63 3.41 -10.44 -3.96
C PHE A 63 2.99 -11.86 -4.36
N ALA A 64 3.48 -12.37 -5.51
CA ALA A 64 3.21 -13.73 -5.95
C ALA A 64 3.68 -14.77 -4.93
N ARG A 65 4.87 -14.58 -4.34
CA ARG A 65 5.40 -15.42 -3.26
C ARG A 65 4.47 -15.44 -2.03
N ALA A 66 3.95 -14.29 -1.63
CA ALA A 66 3.01 -14.18 -0.51
C ALA A 66 1.67 -14.88 -0.79
N LEU A 67 1.18 -14.82 -2.03
CA LEU A 67 -0.05 -15.47 -2.47
C LEU A 67 0.10 -16.98 -2.70
N ALA A 68 1.32 -17.49 -2.92
CA ALA A 68 1.55 -18.88 -3.29
C ALA A 68 0.87 -19.89 -2.34
N PRO A 69 1.01 -19.78 -1.01
CA PRO A 69 0.41 -20.72 -0.06
C PRO A 69 -1.10 -20.56 0.14
N ASN A 70 -1.75 -19.74 -0.67
CA ASN A 70 -3.19 -19.44 -0.62
C ASN A 70 -3.64 -18.89 0.74
N PRO A 71 -3.13 -17.72 1.16
CA PRO A 71 -3.46 -17.13 2.45
C PRO A 71 -4.89 -16.58 2.48
N GLU A 72 -5.49 -16.50 3.66
CA GLU A 72 -6.78 -15.83 3.90
C GLU A 72 -6.60 -14.32 4.10
N LEU A 73 -5.44 -13.92 4.58
CA LEU A 73 -5.07 -12.53 4.88
C LEU A 73 -3.66 -12.24 4.34
N LEU A 74 -3.51 -11.10 3.67
CA LEU A 74 -2.24 -10.60 3.17
C LEU A 74 -1.80 -9.40 4.01
N LEU A 75 -0.60 -9.48 4.59
CA LEU A 75 0.02 -8.38 5.33
C LEU A 75 1.20 -7.84 4.53
N LEU A 76 1.19 -6.53 4.28
CA LEU A 76 2.21 -5.83 3.52
C LEU A 76 2.77 -4.69 4.37
N ASP A 77 4.07 -4.70 4.60
CA ASP A 77 4.78 -3.66 5.33
C ASP A 77 5.60 -2.83 4.34
N GLU A 78 5.25 -1.54 4.22
CA GLU A 78 5.90 -0.58 3.31
C GLU A 78 6.07 -1.13 1.87
N PRO A 79 5.01 -1.59 1.18
CA PRO A 79 5.13 -2.34 -0.06
C PRO A 79 5.72 -1.53 -1.21
N PHE A 80 5.78 -0.21 -1.10
CA PHE A 80 6.28 0.67 -2.15
C PHE A 80 7.59 1.39 -1.77
N ALA A 81 8.20 1.04 -0.63
CA ALA A 81 9.45 1.62 -0.19
C ALA A 81 10.60 1.34 -1.20
N ALA A 82 11.51 2.28 -1.33
CA ALA A 82 12.70 2.19 -2.19
C ALA A 82 12.42 1.98 -3.69
N ILE A 83 11.28 2.46 -4.17
CA ILE A 83 10.89 2.47 -5.59
C ILE A 83 10.83 3.92 -6.08
N ASP A 84 11.26 4.17 -7.31
CA ASP A 84 11.13 5.49 -7.92
C ASP A 84 9.66 5.92 -8.11
N ALA A 85 9.41 7.24 -8.09
CA ALA A 85 8.05 7.79 -8.03
C ALA A 85 7.14 7.34 -9.19
N LYS A 86 7.70 7.22 -10.41
CA LYS A 86 6.90 6.82 -11.58
C LYS A 86 6.47 5.36 -11.49
N VAL A 87 7.40 4.46 -11.18
CA VAL A 87 7.12 3.03 -11.01
C VAL A 87 6.24 2.78 -9.79
N ARG A 88 6.36 3.61 -8.75
CA ARG A 88 5.51 3.54 -7.55
C ARG A 88 4.03 3.75 -7.88
N GLN A 89 3.71 4.78 -8.68
CA GLN A 89 2.34 5.04 -9.08
C GLN A 89 1.73 3.89 -9.90
N GLU A 90 2.48 3.36 -10.88
CA GLU A 90 2.05 2.20 -11.66
C GLU A 90 1.83 0.97 -10.78
N LEU A 91 2.68 0.79 -9.76
CA LEU A 91 2.59 -0.36 -8.86
C LEU A 91 1.43 -0.24 -7.87
N ARG A 92 1.06 0.97 -7.40
CA ARG A 92 -0.13 1.20 -6.55
C ARG A 92 -1.41 0.78 -7.28
N SER A 93 -1.61 1.29 -8.49
CA SER A 93 -2.77 0.95 -9.31
C SER A 93 -2.82 -0.56 -9.61
N TRP A 94 -1.67 -1.15 -9.94
CA TRP A 94 -1.55 -2.59 -10.16
C TRP A 94 -1.90 -3.40 -8.90
N LEU A 95 -1.41 -3.00 -7.73
CA LEU A 95 -1.67 -3.72 -6.47
C LEU A 95 -3.16 -3.68 -6.12
N ARG A 96 -3.82 -2.52 -6.25
CA ARG A 96 -5.26 -2.40 -6.03
C ARG A 96 -6.05 -3.33 -6.96
N GLU A 97 -5.72 -3.34 -8.24
CA GLU A 97 -6.35 -4.23 -9.22
C GLU A 97 -6.16 -5.71 -8.83
N MET A 98 -4.94 -6.09 -8.43
CA MET A 98 -4.62 -7.47 -8.06
C MET A 98 -5.34 -7.92 -6.80
N ILE A 99 -5.40 -7.09 -5.75
CA ILE A 99 -6.14 -7.39 -4.51
C ILE A 99 -7.62 -7.60 -4.84
N THR A 100 -8.22 -6.71 -5.62
CA THR A 100 -9.62 -6.81 -6.04
C THR A 100 -9.87 -8.06 -6.87
N ARG A 101 -8.99 -8.36 -7.83
CA ARG A 101 -9.11 -9.52 -8.72
C ARG A 101 -8.98 -10.86 -7.98
N VAL A 102 -8.09 -10.92 -6.98
CA VAL A 102 -7.88 -12.11 -6.16
C VAL A 102 -8.98 -12.26 -5.11
N GLY A 103 -9.60 -11.16 -4.70
CA GLY A 103 -10.63 -11.14 -3.66
C GLY A 103 -10.08 -11.45 -2.25
N ILE A 104 -8.80 -11.08 -1.99
CA ILE A 104 -8.15 -11.35 -0.71
C ILE A 104 -8.25 -10.14 0.22
N THR A 105 -8.56 -10.39 1.49
CA THR A 105 -8.42 -9.36 2.53
C THR A 105 -6.94 -9.01 2.71
N SER A 106 -6.62 -7.73 2.67
CA SER A 106 -5.24 -7.27 2.81
C SER A 106 -5.15 -6.11 3.78
N ILE A 107 -4.09 -6.10 4.57
CA ILE A 107 -3.70 -4.98 5.42
C ILE A 107 -2.32 -4.55 4.96
N PHE A 108 -2.15 -3.28 4.64
CA PHE A 108 -0.84 -2.74 4.37
C PHE A 108 -0.55 -1.52 5.24
N VAL A 109 0.70 -1.41 5.65
CA VAL A 109 1.21 -0.30 6.46
C VAL A 109 2.04 0.59 5.56
N THR A 110 1.77 1.89 5.61
CA THR A 110 2.55 2.91 4.91
C THR A 110 2.54 4.21 5.67
N HIS A 111 3.54 5.04 5.48
CA HIS A 111 3.58 6.42 5.94
C HIS A 111 3.24 7.42 4.81
N ASP A 112 2.98 6.94 3.61
CA ASP A 112 2.62 7.76 2.44
C ASP A 112 1.09 7.80 2.30
N GLN A 113 0.56 9.02 2.36
CA GLN A 113 -0.89 9.29 2.32
C GLN A 113 -1.49 8.91 0.96
N ASP A 114 -0.77 9.23 -0.13
CA ASP A 114 -1.23 8.94 -1.48
C ASP A 114 -1.36 7.44 -1.70
N GLU A 115 -0.44 6.65 -1.12
CA GLU A 115 -0.52 5.19 -1.16
C GLU A 115 -1.77 4.67 -0.46
N ALA A 116 -2.06 5.21 0.74
CA ALA A 116 -3.25 4.83 1.49
C ALA A 116 -4.54 5.18 0.73
N ILE A 117 -4.63 6.40 0.19
CA ILE A 117 -5.82 6.88 -0.54
C ILE A 117 -6.06 6.07 -1.82
N GLU A 118 -5.00 5.75 -2.58
CA GLU A 118 -5.16 5.05 -3.87
C GLU A 118 -5.48 3.56 -3.72
N VAL A 119 -4.96 2.91 -2.67
CA VAL A 119 -5.00 1.45 -2.56
C VAL A 119 -6.07 0.94 -1.59
N ALA A 120 -6.32 1.64 -0.49
CA ALA A 120 -7.20 1.15 0.57
C ALA A 120 -8.69 1.39 0.29
N ASP A 121 -9.53 0.47 0.77
CA ASP A 121 -10.97 0.69 0.90
C ASP A 121 -11.30 1.35 2.24
N GLU A 122 -10.50 1.07 3.29
CA GLU A 122 -10.58 1.67 4.61
C GLU A 122 -9.19 2.05 5.10
N ILE A 123 -9.05 3.22 5.69
CA ILE A 123 -7.80 3.75 6.27
C ILE A 123 -7.95 3.82 7.78
N ILE A 124 -6.92 3.35 8.49
CA ILE A 124 -6.79 3.50 9.94
C ILE A 124 -5.56 4.37 10.20
N ILE A 125 -5.77 5.55 10.74
CA ILE A 125 -4.68 6.46 11.14
C ILE A 125 -4.34 6.23 12.59
N THR A 126 -3.06 5.96 12.84
CA THR A 126 -2.54 5.73 14.19
C THR A 126 -1.50 6.79 14.56
N ASN A 127 -1.48 7.17 15.84
CA ASN A 127 -0.52 8.11 16.39
C ASN A 127 -0.12 7.67 17.81
N HIS A 128 1.16 7.54 18.08
CA HIS A 128 1.69 7.08 19.39
C HIS A 128 0.99 5.82 19.94
N GLY A 129 0.64 4.86 19.08
CA GLY A 129 -0.01 3.62 19.47
C GLY A 129 -1.53 3.71 19.70
N HIS A 130 -2.14 4.86 19.43
CA HIS A 130 -3.58 5.07 19.50
C HIS A 130 -4.17 5.23 18.10
N ILE A 131 -5.42 4.77 17.93
CA ILE A 131 -6.18 5.03 16.70
C ILE A 131 -6.76 6.43 16.78
N GLU A 132 -6.37 7.31 15.86
CA GLU A 132 -6.90 8.66 15.73
C GLU A 132 -8.22 8.67 14.96
N GLN A 133 -8.27 7.93 13.85
CA GLN A 133 -9.46 7.82 13.02
C GLN A 133 -9.41 6.56 12.17
N ALA A 134 -10.58 5.98 11.90
CA ALA A 134 -10.78 4.95 10.89
C ALA A 134 -11.97 5.36 10.01
N GLY A 135 -11.91 5.02 8.71
CA GLY A 135 -12.94 5.30 7.73
C GLY A 135 -12.46 5.16 6.29
N THR A 136 -13.35 5.38 5.34
CA THR A 136 -13.00 5.42 3.92
C THR A 136 -12.05 6.59 3.61
N PRO A 137 -11.26 6.52 2.52
CA PRO A 137 -10.41 7.64 2.10
C PRO A 137 -11.15 8.98 2.02
N ILE A 138 -12.38 8.97 1.51
CA ILE A 138 -13.22 10.17 1.38
C ILE A 138 -13.60 10.72 2.76
N GLU A 139 -14.02 9.86 3.70
CA GLU A 139 -14.37 10.29 5.06
C GLU A 139 -13.17 10.87 5.82
N ILE A 140 -12.02 10.21 5.72
CA ILE A 140 -10.78 10.67 6.36
C ILE A 140 -10.37 12.05 5.84
N TYR A 141 -10.45 12.25 4.51
CA TYR A 141 -10.05 13.50 3.89
C TYR A 141 -11.06 14.65 4.12
N SER A 142 -12.37 14.35 4.00
CA SER A 142 -13.42 15.39 4.08
C SER A 142 -13.86 15.71 5.49
N GLN A 143 -13.68 14.80 6.45
CA GLN A 143 -14.14 14.91 7.83
C GLN A 143 -13.07 14.45 8.83
N PRO A 144 -11.90 15.12 8.87
CA PRO A 144 -10.86 14.78 9.83
C PRO A 144 -11.35 15.03 11.26
N LYS A 145 -11.19 14.02 12.14
CA LYS A 145 -11.72 14.07 13.52
C LYS A 145 -10.78 14.74 14.51
N THR A 146 -9.48 14.80 14.20
CA THR A 146 -8.48 15.39 15.09
C THR A 146 -7.56 16.34 14.33
N PRO A 147 -6.93 17.31 15.01
CA PRO A 147 -5.93 18.18 14.38
C PRO A 147 -4.77 17.38 13.76
N PHE A 148 -4.40 16.26 14.40
CA PHE A 148 -3.37 15.36 13.86
C PHE A 148 -3.77 14.78 12.49
N VAL A 149 -5.01 14.29 12.36
CA VAL A 149 -5.50 13.73 11.08
C VAL A 149 -5.54 14.82 10.01
N THR A 150 -5.97 16.05 10.36
CA THR A 150 -5.97 17.20 9.44
C THR A 150 -4.56 17.52 8.95
N GLU A 151 -3.58 17.56 9.86
CA GLU A 151 -2.18 17.87 9.53
C GLU A 151 -1.52 16.72 8.76
N PHE A 152 -1.85 15.49 9.10
CA PHE A 152 -1.30 14.30 8.45
C PHE A 152 -1.85 14.10 7.02
N MET A 153 -3.14 14.34 6.77
CA MET A 153 -3.80 14.12 5.48
C MET A 153 -3.74 15.32 4.53
N GLY A 154 -3.29 16.46 4.98
CA GLY A 154 -3.23 17.68 4.18
C GLY A 154 -2.12 18.61 4.63
N SER A 155 -1.98 19.73 3.92
CA SER A 155 -1.17 20.86 4.36
C SER A 155 -2.13 21.97 4.83
N PRO A 156 -2.71 21.89 6.05
CA PRO A 156 -3.69 22.85 6.49
C PRO A 156 -3.03 24.23 6.62
N THR A 157 -3.68 25.23 6.05
CA THR A 157 -3.31 26.62 6.31
C THR A 157 -3.78 26.97 7.71
N ARG A 158 -2.86 27.15 8.66
CA ARG A 158 -3.19 27.69 9.98
C ARG A 158 -3.42 29.18 9.90
N ILE A 159 -4.66 29.61 10.14
CA ILE A 159 -4.99 31.01 10.30
C ILE A 159 -5.01 31.30 11.79
N SER A 160 -3.98 31.98 12.31
CA SER A 160 -3.82 32.29 13.74
C SER A 160 -4.73 33.42 14.22
N ASN A 161 -5.33 34.18 13.33
CA ASN A 161 -6.23 35.29 13.68
C ASN A 161 -7.34 35.40 12.64
N ILE A 162 -8.34 34.51 12.74
CA ILE A 162 -9.47 34.47 11.80
C ILE A 162 -10.37 35.69 11.89
N THR A 163 -10.40 36.36 13.05
CA THR A 163 -11.19 37.56 13.28
C THR A 163 -10.72 38.79 12.47
N SER A 164 -9.50 38.73 11.92
CA SER A 164 -9.00 39.76 10.99
C SER A 164 -9.60 39.68 9.59
N PHE A 165 -10.33 38.62 9.26
CA PHE A 165 -11.00 38.45 7.96
C PHE A 165 -12.45 38.89 8.05
N HIS A 166 -12.85 39.82 7.18
CA HIS A 166 -14.22 40.36 7.15
C HIS A 166 -15.26 39.23 6.96
N GLY A 167 -16.24 39.13 7.85
CA GLY A 167 -17.29 38.12 7.83
C GLY A 167 -17.00 36.88 8.70
N TYR A 168 -15.88 36.85 9.46
CA TYR A 168 -15.51 35.73 10.34
C TYR A 168 -15.33 36.17 11.81
N GLU A 169 -15.83 37.35 12.15
CA GLU A 169 -15.70 37.98 13.50
C GLU A 169 -16.35 37.12 14.61
N GLU A 170 -17.33 36.26 14.26
CA GLU A 170 -18.04 35.38 15.21
C GLU A 170 -17.36 34.05 15.49
N LEU A 171 -16.32 33.68 14.71
CA LEU A 171 -15.58 32.43 14.91
C LEU A 171 -14.46 32.67 15.92
N GLY A 172 -14.64 32.16 17.14
CA GLY A 172 -13.68 32.34 18.23
C GLY A 172 -12.28 31.76 17.89
N GLU A 173 -11.27 32.16 18.66
CA GLU A 173 -9.88 31.74 18.51
C GLU A 173 -9.75 30.20 18.59
N GLY A 174 -9.08 29.60 17.60
CA GLY A 174 -8.53 28.26 17.75
C GLY A 174 -9.26 27.11 17.07
N LEU A 175 -10.18 27.32 16.13
CA LEU A 175 -10.70 26.25 15.31
C LEU A 175 -9.76 25.95 14.11
N PRO A 176 -9.28 24.72 13.93
CA PRO A 176 -8.58 24.33 12.71
C PRO A 176 -9.59 24.35 11.55
N VAL A 177 -9.43 25.27 10.62
CA VAL A 177 -10.26 25.33 9.41
C VAL A 177 -9.50 24.66 8.28
N SER A 178 -9.96 23.48 7.90
CA SER A 178 -9.48 22.80 6.70
C SER A 178 -10.22 23.39 5.49
N TYR A 179 -9.54 24.21 4.70
CA TYR A 179 -10.08 24.68 3.42
C TYR A 179 -9.55 23.79 2.29
N THR A 180 -10.38 22.91 1.78
CA THR A 180 -10.08 22.11 0.58
C THR A 180 -10.53 22.80 -0.73
N HIS A 181 -11.30 23.91 -0.66
CA HIS A 181 -11.68 24.68 -1.84
C HIS A 181 -11.88 26.16 -1.50
N LEU A 182 -10.87 26.98 -1.81
CA LEU A 182 -11.08 28.39 -2.13
C LEU A 182 -11.05 28.49 -3.67
N THR A 183 -12.23 28.50 -4.29
CA THR A 183 -12.38 29.01 -5.66
C THR A 183 -12.50 30.52 -5.56
N LEU A 184 -11.48 31.25 -6.01
CA LEU A 184 -11.56 32.67 -6.32
C LEU A 184 -12.26 32.87 -7.64
#